data_1b66ea6a4b89011536913e5b121293f1
#
_entry.id   1b66ea6a4b89011536913e5b121293f1
#
_cell.length_a   1.000
_cell.length_b   1.000
_cell.length_c   1.000
_cell.angle_alpha   90.00
_cell.angle_beta   90.00
_cell.angle_gamma   90.00
#
_symmetry.space_group_name_H-M   'P 1'
#
loop_
_entity.id
_entity.type
_entity.pdbx_description
1 polymer ?
#
loop_
_entity_poly.entity_id
_entity_poly.type
_entity_poly.pdbx_seq_one_letter_code
_entity_poly.pdbx_strand_id
1 'polypeptide(L)'
;MAETYPEVLRVREDRTRQLYGERHNHCYTSPAYRERVRIINQKLAETFKNHPGVILWHISNEYRDECHCPLCQEAFRNWLRNKYKDIGSLNQAWWTTFWSHTYNSFNQVESPSSIGDHGLHGLNLDWKRFVTDQTIDFMCEEIHSLRDAGATQPVTTNFMNDYKGLNYYNMAKHIDYVSWDSYPAWNKEEEICTAYDTAMQHDLMRSMKQKPFLLMESCPSSPNWQTVSKLKKPGLLQSASLQAIAHGSDSVQYFQIRQSRGGFEKFHGAVIDHYGGS
;
A
#
# COMPACT_ATOMS: atom_id res chain seq x y z
N MET A 1 -6.62 -15.60 13.89
CA MET A 1 -7.34 -14.33 13.63
C MET A 1 -8.65 -14.60 12.89
N ALA A 2 -8.63 -14.90 11.59
CA ALA A 2 -9.86 -15.07 10.80
C ALA A 2 -10.77 -16.25 11.21
N GLU A 3 -10.25 -17.27 11.86
CA GLU A 3 -11.07 -18.34 12.45
C GLU A 3 -11.90 -17.83 13.63
N THR A 4 -11.27 -17.01 14.49
CA THR A 4 -11.91 -16.47 15.70
C THR A 4 -12.77 -15.24 15.40
N TYR A 5 -12.33 -14.43 14.44
CA TYR A 5 -12.94 -13.16 14.05
C TYR A 5 -13.10 -13.11 12.52
N PRO A 6 -14.08 -13.85 11.95
CA PRO A 6 -14.24 -13.92 10.48
C PRO A 6 -14.57 -12.57 9.83
N GLU A 7 -15.06 -11.59 10.60
CA GLU A 7 -15.32 -10.22 10.16
C GLU A 7 -14.05 -9.42 9.85
N VAL A 8 -12.86 -9.91 10.23
CA VAL A 8 -11.59 -9.27 9.84
C VAL A 8 -11.27 -9.45 8.37
N LEU A 9 -11.89 -10.43 7.70
CA LEU A 9 -11.66 -10.66 6.27
C LEU A 9 -12.36 -9.59 5.44
N ARG A 10 -11.64 -9.06 4.44
CA ARG A 10 -12.17 -8.06 3.53
C ARG A 10 -13.38 -8.56 2.76
N VAL A 11 -14.25 -7.64 2.41
CA VAL A 11 -15.36 -7.83 1.48
C VAL A 11 -15.02 -7.11 0.19
N ARG A 12 -15.17 -7.78 -0.93
CA ARG A 12 -14.91 -7.26 -2.27
C ARG A 12 -16.02 -6.30 -2.72
N GLU A 13 -15.78 -5.62 -3.83
CA GLU A 13 -16.74 -4.71 -4.46
C GLU A 13 -18.08 -5.39 -4.83
N ASP A 14 -18.04 -6.68 -5.18
CA ASP A 14 -19.22 -7.51 -5.44
C ASP A 14 -19.94 -8.00 -4.15
N ARG A 15 -19.52 -7.51 -2.99
CA ARG A 15 -20.02 -7.87 -1.65
C ARG A 15 -19.67 -9.30 -1.21
N THR A 16 -18.81 -10.01 -1.92
CA THR A 16 -18.31 -11.32 -1.48
C THR A 16 -17.15 -11.17 -0.49
N ARG A 17 -17.18 -11.96 0.60
CA ARG A 17 -16.09 -11.98 1.57
C ARG A 17 -14.90 -12.76 1.01
N GLN A 18 -13.69 -12.22 1.17
CA GLN A 18 -12.45 -12.92 0.85
C GLN A 18 -12.26 -14.15 1.72
N LEU A 19 -11.52 -15.13 1.20
CA LEU A 19 -11.24 -16.37 1.90
C LEU A 19 -10.00 -16.22 2.79
N TYR A 20 -9.85 -17.12 3.75
CA TYR A 20 -8.65 -17.26 4.55
C TYR A 20 -7.42 -17.57 3.68
N GLY A 21 -6.28 -16.99 4.06
CA GLY A 21 -4.98 -17.29 3.44
C GLY A 21 -4.60 -16.42 2.25
N GLU A 22 -5.47 -15.52 1.81
CA GLU A 22 -5.10 -14.53 0.79
C GLU A 22 -4.21 -13.43 1.40
N ARG A 23 -3.20 -12.97 0.65
CA ARG A 23 -2.34 -11.85 1.06
C ARG A 23 -3.17 -10.56 1.17
N HIS A 24 -2.90 -9.73 2.18
CA HIS A 24 -3.59 -8.45 2.44
C HIS A 24 -5.11 -8.55 2.57
N ASN A 25 -5.64 -9.63 3.12
CA ASN A 25 -7.08 -9.86 3.19
C ASN A 25 -7.76 -9.35 4.48
N HIS A 26 -7.07 -8.57 5.31
CA HIS A 26 -7.64 -8.04 6.54
C HIS A 26 -8.17 -6.60 6.37
N CYS A 27 -9.34 -6.35 6.94
CA CYS A 27 -10.01 -5.05 6.92
C CYS A 27 -9.37 -4.08 7.91
N TYR A 28 -8.89 -2.92 7.42
CA TYR A 28 -8.29 -1.88 8.25
C TYR A 28 -9.29 -1.16 9.18
N THR A 29 -10.58 -1.33 8.96
CA THR A 29 -11.64 -0.78 9.85
C THR A 29 -12.00 -1.75 10.98
N SER A 30 -11.59 -3.03 10.91
CA SER A 30 -11.93 -4.04 11.93
C SER A 30 -11.28 -3.71 13.28
N PRO A 31 -12.06 -3.54 14.37
CA PRO A 31 -11.50 -3.30 15.70
C PRO A 31 -10.65 -4.48 16.19
N ALA A 32 -11.06 -5.72 15.90
CA ALA A 32 -10.30 -6.91 16.27
C ALA A 32 -8.94 -6.97 15.58
N TYR A 33 -8.86 -6.59 14.29
CA TYR A 33 -7.60 -6.52 13.56
C TYR A 33 -6.69 -5.42 14.13
N ARG A 34 -7.21 -4.22 14.31
CA ARG A 34 -6.47 -3.07 14.87
C ARG A 34 -5.88 -3.38 16.24
N GLU A 35 -6.67 -3.98 17.12
CA GLU A 35 -6.19 -4.36 18.47
C GLU A 35 -5.00 -5.34 18.39
N ARG A 36 -5.04 -6.32 17.49
CA ARG A 36 -3.92 -7.27 17.34
C ARG A 36 -2.68 -6.62 16.75
N VAL A 37 -2.87 -5.71 15.79
CA VAL A 37 -1.77 -4.93 15.20
C VAL A 37 -1.14 -4.02 16.26
N ARG A 38 -1.95 -3.34 17.08
CA ARG A 38 -1.46 -2.52 18.19
C ARG A 38 -0.61 -3.33 19.16
N ILE A 39 -1.08 -4.49 19.59
CA ILE A 39 -0.35 -5.36 20.52
C ILE A 39 1.00 -5.80 19.95
N ILE A 40 1.04 -6.25 18.69
CA ILE A 40 2.30 -6.72 18.10
C ILE A 40 3.30 -5.58 17.91
N ASN A 41 2.84 -4.40 17.45
CA ASN A 41 3.71 -3.26 17.26
C ASN A 41 4.28 -2.74 18.57
N GLN A 42 3.47 -2.65 19.63
CA GLN A 42 3.95 -2.32 20.98
C GLN A 42 5.00 -3.33 21.44
N LYS A 43 4.75 -4.63 21.27
CA LYS A 43 5.69 -5.68 21.67
C LYS A 43 7.01 -5.61 20.93
N LEU A 44 6.98 -5.33 19.62
CA LEU A 44 8.19 -5.13 18.80
C LEU A 44 8.97 -3.90 19.29
N ALA A 45 8.29 -2.78 19.53
CA ALA A 45 8.93 -1.57 20.05
C ALA A 45 9.53 -1.77 21.43
N GLU A 46 8.80 -2.37 22.38
CA GLU A 46 9.31 -2.70 23.71
C GLU A 46 10.60 -3.54 23.65
N THR A 47 10.65 -4.48 22.71
CA THR A 47 11.76 -5.40 22.57
C THR A 47 12.98 -4.77 21.92
N PHE A 48 12.78 -3.93 20.89
CA PHE A 48 13.87 -3.55 19.98
C PHE A 48 14.17 -2.04 19.94
N LYS A 49 13.38 -1.17 20.55
CA LYS A 49 13.57 0.30 20.48
C LYS A 49 14.95 0.80 20.92
N ASN A 50 15.61 0.07 21.81
CA ASN A 50 16.93 0.42 22.34
C ASN A 50 18.07 -0.37 21.67
N HIS A 51 17.76 -1.22 20.70
CA HIS A 51 18.79 -2.01 20.02
C HIS A 51 19.55 -1.13 19.02
N PRO A 52 20.90 -1.04 19.09
CA PRO A 52 21.67 -0.10 18.28
C PRO A 52 21.59 -0.37 16.76
N GLY A 53 21.21 -1.57 16.35
CA GLY A 53 21.00 -1.92 14.96
C GLY A 53 19.64 -1.51 14.40
N VAL A 54 18.72 -1.03 15.23
CA VAL A 54 17.39 -0.54 14.76
C VAL A 54 17.49 0.95 14.49
N ILE A 55 17.61 1.31 13.23
CA ILE A 55 17.74 2.69 12.77
C ILE A 55 16.44 3.26 12.20
N LEU A 56 15.49 2.39 11.82
CA LEU A 56 14.26 2.74 11.11
C LEU A 56 13.20 1.66 11.38
N TRP A 57 11.93 2.07 11.51
CA TRP A 57 10.78 1.17 11.54
C TRP A 57 10.10 1.17 10.17
N HIS A 58 9.99 -0.01 9.58
CA HIS A 58 9.16 -0.24 8.40
C HIS A 58 7.82 -0.80 8.87
N ILE A 59 6.77 0.02 8.81
CA ILE A 59 5.43 -0.37 9.26
C ILE A 59 4.64 -0.97 8.10
N SER A 60 3.95 -2.06 8.37
CA SER A 60 3.22 -2.83 7.37
C SER A 60 4.05 -3.14 6.11
N ASN A 61 3.40 -3.48 5.01
CA ASN A 61 4.02 -3.69 3.71
C ASN A 61 3.00 -3.39 2.63
N GLU A 62 3.33 -2.50 1.69
CA GLU A 62 2.52 -2.24 0.50
C GLU A 62 1.02 -2.08 0.83
N TYR A 63 0.66 -1.06 1.62
CA TYR A 63 -0.76 -0.79 1.88
C TYR A 63 -1.54 -0.75 0.57
N ARG A 64 -2.59 -1.53 0.48
CA ARG A 64 -3.35 -1.69 -0.75
C ARG A 64 -4.77 -2.18 -0.48
N ASP A 65 -5.54 -2.21 -1.55
CA ASP A 65 -6.89 -2.75 -1.62
C ASP A 65 -7.90 -2.00 -0.74
N GLU A 66 -9.13 -2.23 -1.01
CA GLU A 66 -10.27 -1.65 -0.34
C GLU A 66 -11.15 -2.75 0.29
N CYS A 67 -12.04 -2.36 1.19
CA CYS A 67 -12.94 -3.29 1.84
C CYS A 67 -14.34 -2.69 1.90
N HIS A 68 -15.32 -3.45 1.43
CA HIS A 68 -16.73 -3.04 1.33
C HIS A 68 -17.60 -3.70 2.41
N CYS A 69 -17.02 -4.13 3.54
CA CYS A 69 -17.74 -4.73 4.65
C CYS A 69 -18.66 -3.73 5.38
N PRO A 70 -19.61 -4.18 6.22
CA PRO A 70 -20.51 -3.28 6.95
C PRO A 70 -19.81 -2.20 7.77
N LEU A 71 -18.63 -2.50 8.37
CA LEU A 71 -17.83 -1.52 9.11
C LEU A 71 -17.32 -0.41 8.20
N CYS A 72 -16.81 -0.77 7.03
CA CYS A 72 -16.32 0.21 6.03
C CYS A 72 -17.47 1.02 5.43
N GLN A 73 -18.64 0.42 5.21
CA GLN A 73 -19.85 1.11 4.76
C GLN A 73 -20.26 2.20 5.75
N GLU A 74 -20.30 1.89 7.04
CA GLU A 74 -20.68 2.88 8.06
C GLU A 74 -19.59 3.93 8.26
N ALA A 75 -18.33 3.56 8.25
CA ALA A 75 -17.22 4.51 8.30
C ALA A 75 -17.26 5.49 7.10
N PHE A 76 -17.59 5.01 5.90
CA PHE A 76 -17.76 5.85 4.72
C PHE A 76 -18.93 6.83 4.86
N ARG A 77 -20.08 6.36 5.35
CA ARG A 77 -21.23 7.25 5.61
C ARG A 77 -20.89 8.35 6.63
N ASN A 78 -20.13 8.01 7.68
CA ASN A 78 -19.64 8.98 8.66
C ASN A 78 -18.67 9.99 8.04
N TRP A 79 -17.77 9.52 7.18
CA TRP A 79 -16.85 10.38 6.41
C TRP A 79 -17.64 11.35 5.51
N LEU A 80 -18.68 10.88 4.82
CA LEU A 80 -19.55 11.71 4.00
C LEU A 80 -20.35 12.73 4.83
N ARG A 81 -20.88 12.33 6.00
CA ARG A 81 -21.56 13.26 6.94
C ARG A 81 -20.61 14.39 7.37
N ASN A 82 -19.36 14.03 7.67
CA ASN A 82 -18.35 15.02 8.05
C ASN A 82 -17.98 15.95 6.89
N LYS A 83 -17.94 15.47 5.67
CA LYS A 83 -17.59 16.24 4.48
C LYS A 83 -18.72 17.16 4.03
N TYR A 84 -19.93 16.64 3.87
CA TYR A 84 -21.06 17.34 3.24
C TYR A 84 -22.03 17.98 4.23
N LYS A 85 -22.05 17.57 5.48
CA LYS A 85 -22.91 18.01 6.57
C LYS A 85 -24.39 17.59 6.39
N ASP A 86 -24.99 17.76 5.21
CA ASP A 86 -26.33 17.38 4.90
C ASP A 86 -26.43 16.62 3.55
N ILE A 87 -27.52 15.88 3.37
CA ILE A 87 -27.70 15.03 2.22
C ILE A 87 -27.98 15.82 0.92
N GLY A 88 -28.55 17.01 1.05
CA GLY A 88 -28.81 17.91 -0.10
C GLY A 88 -27.50 18.40 -0.71
N SER A 89 -26.53 18.79 0.13
CA SER A 89 -25.19 19.19 -0.30
C SER A 89 -24.46 18.04 -1.01
N LEU A 90 -24.58 16.81 -0.52
CA LEU A 90 -24.02 15.62 -1.19
C LEU A 90 -24.69 15.41 -2.55
N ASN A 91 -26.04 15.43 -2.62
CA ASN A 91 -26.78 15.24 -3.85
C ASN A 91 -26.40 16.27 -4.91
N GLN A 92 -26.25 17.53 -4.52
CA GLN A 92 -25.81 18.60 -5.41
C GLN A 92 -24.38 18.35 -5.92
N ALA A 93 -23.45 18.02 -5.03
CA ALA A 93 -22.04 17.79 -5.38
C ALA A 93 -21.86 16.57 -6.31
N TRP A 94 -22.62 15.53 -6.12
CA TRP A 94 -22.55 14.31 -6.94
C TRP A 94 -23.46 14.36 -8.16
N TRP A 95 -24.31 15.39 -8.31
CA TRP A 95 -25.27 15.53 -9.39
C TRP A 95 -26.25 14.35 -9.49
N THR A 96 -26.79 13.93 -8.34
CA THR A 96 -27.55 12.68 -8.21
C THR A 96 -28.93 12.72 -8.85
N THR A 97 -29.42 13.87 -9.30
CA THR A 97 -30.67 13.98 -10.06
C THR A 97 -30.61 13.28 -11.41
N PHE A 98 -29.39 13.09 -11.95
CA PHE A 98 -29.23 12.35 -13.21
C PHE A 98 -29.58 10.87 -13.00
N TRP A 99 -30.45 10.33 -13.79
CA TRP A 99 -31.01 8.97 -13.70
C TRP A 99 -31.60 8.63 -12.32
N SER A 100 -32.12 9.63 -11.61
CA SER A 100 -32.84 9.45 -10.33
C SER A 100 -32.00 8.79 -9.22
N HIS A 101 -30.70 9.10 -9.15
CA HIS A 101 -29.81 8.60 -8.07
C HIS A 101 -29.91 9.40 -6.76
N THR A 102 -30.91 10.27 -6.61
CA THR A 102 -31.05 11.16 -5.43
C THR A 102 -31.24 10.37 -4.15
N TYR A 103 -30.39 10.66 -3.17
CA TYR A 103 -30.47 10.07 -1.82
C TYR A 103 -31.35 10.94 -0.90
N ASN A 104 -32.14 10.29 -0.05
CA ASN A 104 -32.95 10.95 0.99
C ASN A 104 -32.21 10.98 2.35
N SER A 105 -31.25 10.11 2.55
CA SER A 105 -30.39 10.07 3.74
C SER A 105 -29.03 9.44 3.44
N PHE A 106 -28.04 9.74 4.27
CA PHE A 106 -26.73 9.09 4.18
C PHE A 106 -26.80 7.56 4.36
N ASN A 107 -27.82 7.05 5.04
CA ASN A 107 -27.97 5.60 5.25
C ASN A 107 -28.26 4.83 3.95
N GLN A 108 -28.73 5.50 2.92
CA GLN A 108 -28.94 4.91 1.59
C GLN A 108 -27.66 4.83 0.76
N VAL A 109 -26.61 5.55 1.17
CA VAL A 109 -25.36 5.55 0.44
C VAL A 109 -24.59 4.28 0.73
N GLU A 110 -24.23 3.56 -0.32
CA GLU A 110 -23.33 2.43 -0.28
C GLU A 110 -22.04 2.75 -1.06
N SER A 111 -20.96 2.03 -0.74
CA SER A 111 -19.72 2.11 -1.51
C SER A 111 -19.96 1.64 -2.95
N PRO A 112 -19.11 2.03 -3.92
CA PRO A 112 -19.19 1.52 -5.29
C PRO A 112 -19.31 0.00 -5.32
N SER A 113 -19.95 -0.54 -6.35
CA SER A 113 -20.21 -1.97 -6.47
C SER A 113 -20.09 -2.44 -7.91
N SER A 114 -19.48 -3.60 -8.12
CA SER A 114 -19.44 -4.28 -9.42
C SER A 114 -20.79 -4.87 -9.87
N ILE A 115 -21.75 -4.95 -8.94
CA ILE A 115 -23.12 -5.43 -9.20
C ILE A 115 -24.14 -4.29 -9.24
N GLY A 116 -23.69 -3.05 -9.06
CA GLY A 116 -24.52 -1.83 -9.10
C GLY A 116 -24.20 -0.95 -10.30
N ASP A 117 -24.67 0.30 -10.24
CA ASP A 117 -24.36 1.31 -11.26
C ASP A 117 -22.98 1.93 -11.01
N HIS A 118 -22.12 1.92 -12.02
CA HIS A 118 -20.78 2.48 -11.97
C HIS A 118 -20.71 3.97 -12.39
N GLY A 119 -21.85 4.56 -12.79
CA GLY A 119 -21.89 5.88 -13.43
C GLY A 119 -21.75 7.06 -12.48
N LEU A 120 -21.90 6.89 -11.17
CA LEU A 120 -21.89 7.99 -10.20
C LEU A 120 -20.46 8.40 -9.81
N HIS A 121 -19.87 9.30 -10.62
CA HIS A 121 -18.47 9.72 -10.48
C HIS A 121 -18.14 10.33 -9.11
N GLY A 122 -19.06 11.09 -8.51
CA GLY A 122 -18.89 11.68 -7.19
C GLY A 122 -18.69 10.61 -6.11
N LEU A 123 -19.51 9.56 -6.16
CA LEU A 123 -19.39 8.40 -5.26
C LEU A 123 -18.03 7.72 -5.44
N ASN A 124 -17.63 7.42 -6.67
CA ASN A 124 -16.37 6.72 -6.96
C ASN A 124 -15.15 7.52 -6.49
N LEU A 125 -15.13 8.84 -6.69
CA LEU A 125 -14.05 9.71 -6.25
C LEU A 125 -13.99 9.82 -4.73
N ASP A 126 -15.13 9.97 -4.08
CA ASP A 126 -15.19 10.09 -2.62
C ASP A 126 -14.87 8.76 -1.93
N TRP A 127 -15.25 7.65 -2.52
CA TRP A 127 -14.82 6.34 -2.03
C TRP A 127 -13.29 6.20 -2.06
N LYS A 128 -12.61 6.56 -3.14
CA LYS A 128 -11.14 6.53 -3.22
C LYS A 128 -10.47 7.46 -2.21
N ARG A 129 -11.04 8.64 -1.97
CA ARG A 129 -10.57 9.56 -0.93
C ARG A 129 -10.73 8.95 0.46
N PHE A 130 -11.92 8.40 0.75
CA PHE A 130 -12.18 7.70 2.00
C PHE A 130 -11.23 6.52 2.21
N VAL A 131 -11.00 5.67 1.21
CA VAL A 131 -10.05 4.54 1.30
C VAL A 131 -8.64 5.04 1.65
N THR A 132 -8.20 6.14 1.04
CA THR A 132 -6.91 6.77 1.40
C THR A 132 -6.91 7.24 2.86
N ASP A 133 -7.92 7.99 3.29
CA ASP A 133 -8.01 8.54 4.65
C ASP A 133 -8.11 7.42 5.69
N GLN A 134 -8.87 6.35 5.40
CA GLN A 134 -9.00 5.18 6.25
C GLN A 134 -7.69 4.38 6.37
N THR A 135 -6.93 4.31 5.29
CA THR A 135 -5.61 3.67 5.29
C THR A 135 -4.60 4.51 6.10
N ILE A 136 -4.64 5.84 5.95
CA ILE A 136 -3.82 6.76 6.75
C ILE A 136 -4.15 6.64 8.24
N ASP A 137 -5.43 6.58 8.59
CA ASP A 137 -5.88 6.42 9.97
C ASP A 137 -5.32 5.13 10.59
N PHE A 138 -5.40 4.01 9.87
CA PHE A 138 -4.81 2.74 10.29
C PHE A 138 -3.28 2.82 10.40
N MET A 139 -2.60 3.40 9.41
CA MET A 139 -1.15 3.61 9.40
C MET A 139 -0.69 4.46 10.60
N CYS A 140 -1.43 5.53 10.91
CA CYS A 140 -1.14 6.37 12.07
C CYS A 140 -1.31 5.62 13.39
N GLU A 141 -2.28 4.72 13.50
CA GLU A 141 -2.44 3.86 14.67
C GLU A 141 -1.26 2.90 14.86
N GLU A 142 -0.71 2.34 13.79
CA GLU A 142 0.51 1.55 13.84
C GLU A 142 1.69 2.38 14.35
N ILE A 143 1.86 3.61 13.83
CA ILE A 143 2.91 4.54 14.27
C ILE A 143 2.72 4.91 15.76
N HIS A 144 1.51 5.26 16.16
CA HIS A 144 1.21 5.57 17.57
C HIS A 144 1.54 4.40 18.48
N SER A 145 1.24 3.17 18.08
CA SER A 145 1.54 1.98 18.85
C SER A 145 3.05 1.82 19.13
N LEU A 146 3.91 2.17 18.16
CA LEU A 146 5.35 2.21 18.34
C LEU A 146 5.78 3.35 19.28
N ARG A 147 5.20 4.54 19.09
CA ARG A 147 5.52 5.74 19.90
C ARG A 147 5.09 5.60 21.35
N ASP A 148 3.92 5.04 21.62
CA ASP A 148 3.40 4.78 22.97
C ASP A 148 4.30 3.79 23.74
N ALA A 149 4.91 2.85 23.03
CA ALA A 149 5.91 1.95 23.60
C ALA A 149 7.31 2.59 23.73
N GLY A 150 7.48 3.86 23.34
CA GLY A 150 8.70 4.64 23.48
C GLY A 150 9.73 4.50 22.36
N ALA A 151 9.34 4.00 21.18
CA ALA A 151 10.21 3.99 20.01
C ALA A 151 10.34 5.41 19.43
N THR A 152 11.57 5.86 19.17
CA THR A 152 11.88 7.22 18.66
C THR A 152 12.46 7.22 17.25
N GLN A 153 12.90 6.07 16.77
CA GLN A 153 13.46 5.95 15.41
C GLN A 153 12.44 6.36 14.36
N PRO A 154 12.90 6.91 13.22
CA PRO A 154 12.01 7.27 12.13
C PRO A 154 11.21 6.07 11.60
N VAL A 155 10.11 6.39 10.94
CA VAL A 155 9.21 5.39 10.34
C VAL A 155 9.08 5.58 8.83
N THR A 156 8.92 4.47 8.13
CA THR A 156 8.61 4.41 6.70
C THR A 156 7.63 3.28 6.41
N THR A 157 7.08 3.29 5.21
CA THR A 157 6.38 2.15 4.59
C THR A 157 6.63 2.21 3.08
N ASN A 158 6.66 1.05 2.44
CA ASN A 158 6.95 0.97 1.01
C ASN A 158 5.73 1.26 0.14
N PHE A 159 5.91 2.11 -0.86
CA PHE A 159 4.92 2.44 -1.88
C PHE A 159 5.12 1.59 -3.14
N MET A 160 4.06 1.37 -3.90
CA MET A 160 4.07 0.56 -5.12
C MET A 160 3.88 1.45 -6.36
N ASN A 161 4.96 1.91 -6.98
CA ASN A 161 4.88 2.74 -8.21
C ASN A 161 3.78 3.82 -8.17
N ASP A 162 3.02 3.95 -9.25
CA ASP A 162 1.85 4.83 -9.41
C ASP A 162 0.54 4.13 -8.99
N TYR A 163 0.54 3.38 -7.90
CA TYR A 163 -0.65 2.67 -7.43
C TYR A 163 -1.85 3.61 -7.27
N LYS A 164 -2.89 3.37 -8.08
CA LYS A 164 -4.04 4.28 -8.21
C LYS A 164 -5.08 4.15 -7.08
N GLY A 165 -4.90 3.18 -6.19
CA GLY A 165 -5.81 2.92 -5.08
C GLY A 165 -5.66 3.89 -3.92
N LEU A 166 -4.49 4.54 -3.76
CA LEU A 166 -4.16 5.39 -2.61
C LEU A 166 -3.47 6.69 -3.05
N ASN A 167 -3.72 7.76 -2.32
CA ASN A 167 -3.01 9.03 -2.50
C ASN A 167 -1.72 9.04 -1.68
N TYR A 168 -0.61 8.66 -2.28
CA TYR A 168 0.69 8.59 -1.63
C TYR A 168 1.23 9.94 -1.15
N TYR A 169 0.88 11.06 -1.81
CA TYR A 169 1.22 12.40 -1.31
C TYR A 169 0.59 12.69 0.05
N ASN A 170 -0.63 12.22 0.28
CA ASN A 170 -1.26 12.36 1.59
C ASN A 170 -0.64 11.41 2.61
N MET A 171 -0.36 10.17 2.26
CA MET A 171 0.29 9.20 3.14
C MET A 171 1.70 9.65 3.54
N ALA A 172 2.48 10.19 2.60
CA ALA A 172 3.85 10.65 2.85
C ALA A 172 3.96 11.72 3.95
N LYS A 173 2.88 12.47 4.23
CA LYS A 173 2.87 13.48 5.31
C LYS A 173 3.03 12.87 6.71
N HIS A 174 2.70 11.60 6.88
CA HIS A 174 2.64 10.89 8.15
C HIS A 174 3.83 9.98 8.44
N ILE A 175 4.74 9.79 7.49
CA ILE A 175 5.96 9.01 7.62
C ILE A 175 7.20 9.91 7.51
N ASP A 176 8.34 9.47 8.05
CA ASP A 176 9.56 10.26 8.07
C ASP A 176 10.31 10.22 6.74
N TYR A 177 10.38 9.05 6.12
CA TYR A 177 10.98 8.80 4.82
C TYR A 177 9.99 8.14 3.87
N VAL A 178 9.97 8.57 2.62
CA VAL A 178 9.32 7.83 1.55
C VAL A 178 10.20 6.64 1.20
N SER A 179 9.60 5.47 1.08
CA SER A 179 10.25 4.30 0.49
C SER A 179 9.32 3.66 -0.54
N TRP A 180 9.89 2.92 -1.50
CA TRP A 180 9.09 2.28 -2.53
C TRP A 180 9.78 1.06 -3.13
N ASP A 181 9.00 0.26 -3.86
CA ASP A 181 9.40 -1.00 -4.46
C ASP A 181 9.45 -0.86 -5.97
N SER A 182 10.60 -1.16 -6.56
CA SER A 182 10.82 -1.03 -7.98
C SER A 182 11.20 -2.36 -8.62
N TYR A 183 10.30 -2.86 -9.44
CA TYR A 183 10.46 -4.10 -10.20
C TYR A 183 10.24 -3.86 -11.71
N PRO A 184 11.13 -3.09 -12.37
CA PRO A 184 10.95 -2.76 -13.77
C PRO A 184 11.00 -4.01 -14.66
N ALA A 185 10.14 -4.04 -15.69
CA ALA A 185 10.07 -5.14 -16.64
C ALA A 185 11.15 -5.00 -17.73
N TRP A 186 12.39 -5.35 -17.42
CA TRP A 186 13.54 -5.29 -18.33
C TRP A 186 13.53 -6.33 -19.46
N ASN A 187 12.38 -6.94 -19.72
CA ASN A 187 12.17 -7.90 -20.79
C ASN A 187 11.53 -7.31 -22.05
N LYS A 188 11.22 -6.02 -22.05
CA LYS A 188 10.67 -5.32 -23.20
C LYS A 188 11.78 -5.03 -24.23
N GLU A 189 11.41 -4.94 -25.50
CA GLU A 189 12.35 -4.60 -26.56
C GLU A 189 12.93 -3.19 -26.39
N GLU A 190 12.09 -2.26 -25.93
CA GLU A 190 12.45 -0.86 -25.68
C GLU A 190 12.88 -0.66 -24.21
N GLU A 191 14.05 -1.18 -23.84
CA GLU A 191 14.60 -1.02 -22.48
C GLU A 191 14.76 0.45 -22.06
N ILE A 192 14.96 1.37 -23.00
CA ILE A 192 15.07 2.80 -22.73
C ILE A 192 13.76 3.37 -22.18
N CYS A 193 12.61 2.92 -22.67
CA CYS A 193 11.31 3.34 -22.13
C CYS A 193 11.14 2.86 -20.70
N THR A 194 11.56 1.62 -20.39
CA THR A 194 11.56 1.12 -19.00
C THR A 194 12.46 1.97 -18.09
N ALA A 195 13.61 2.42 -18.58
CA ALA A 195 14.50 3.30 -17.82
C ALA A 195 13.86 4.67 -17.56
N TYR A 196 13.17 5.27 -18.54
CA TYR A 196 12.46 6.54 -18.37
C TYR A 196 11.29 6.43 -17.39
N ASP A 197 10.48 5.38 -17.52
CA ASP A 197 9.38 5.12 -16.59
C ASP A 197 9.90 4.97 -15.16
N THR A 198 11.00 4.23 -14.97
CA THR A 198 11.62 4.03 -13.67
C THR A 198 12.18 5.35 -13.11
N ALA A 199 12.84 6.15 -13.93
CA ALA A 199 13.35 7.47 -13.57
C ALA A 199 12.21 8.39 -13.08
N MET A 200 11.10 8.45 -13.83
CA MET A 200 9.92 9.23 -13.46
C MET A 200 9.38 8.79 -12.10
N GLN A 201 9.32 7.48 -11.83
CA GLN A 201 8.85 6.96 -10.54
C GLN A 201 9.80 7.35 -9.39
N HIS A 202 11.10 7.28 -9.58
CA HIS A 202 12.08 7.76 -8.61
C HIS A 202 11.87 9.24 -8.28
N ASP A 203 11.73 10.09 -9.30
CA ASP A 203 11.49 11.52 -9.13
C ASP A 203 10.14 11.79 -8.44
N LEU A 204 9.10 11.02 -8.75
CA LEU A 204 7.80 11.08 -8.07
C LEU A 204 7.97 10.81 -6.57
N MET A 205 8.67 9.74 -6.18
CA MET A 205 8.88 9.41 -4.76
C MET A 205 9.67 10.49 -4.04
N ARG A 206 10.74 10.99 -4.65
CA ARG A 206 11.51 12.10 -4.10
C ARG A 206 10.68 13.38 -3.93
N SER A 207 9.79 13.67 -4.88
CA SER A 207 8.96 14.89 -4.87
C SER A 207 8.00 14.97 -3.70
N MET A 208 7.54 13.83 -3.16
CA MET A 208 6.53 13.78 -2.09
C MET A 208 6.98 14.46 -0.79
N LYS A 209 8.27 14.41 -0.49
CA LYS A 209 8.87 15.06 0.69
C LYS A 209 10.02 16.03 0.35
N GLN A 210 10.44 16.13 -0.91
CA GLN A 210 11.61 16.89 -1.35
C GLN A 210 12.89 16.50 -0.57
N LYS A 211 13.00 15.22 -0.25
CA LYS A 211 14.10 14.61 0.51
C LYS A 211 14.54 13.32 -0.20
N PRO A 212 15.73 12.80 0.12
CA PRO A 212 16.09 11.45 -0.30
C PRO A 212 15.02 10.44 0.08
N PHE A 213 14.80 9.46 -0.77
CA PHE A 213 13.91 8.33 -0.54
C PHE A 213 14.71 7.03 -0.38
N LEU A 214 14.04 5.95 0.00
CA LEU A 214 14.66 4.63 0.10
C LEU A 214 14.08 3.73 -1.00
N LEU A 215 14.93 3.13 -1.82
CA LEU A 215 14.49 2.02 -2.67
C LEU A 215 14.44 0.77 -1.78
N MET A 216 13.24 0.47 -1.28
CA MET A 216 13.04 -0.53 -0.23
C MET A 216 13.08 -1.95 -0.78
N GLU A 217 12.59 -2.15 -2.00
CA GLU A 217 12.63 -3.43 -2.68
C GLU A 217 13.05 -3.25 -4.14
N SER A 218 13.94 -4.11 -4.58
CA SER A 218 14.27 -4.28 -5.99
C SER A 218 14.77 -5.70 -6.23
N CYS A 219 14.58 -6.22 -7.45
CA CYS A 219 15.01 -7.57 -7.75
C CYS A 219 16.45 -7.56 -8.27
N PRO A 220 17.39 -8.30 -7.68
CA PRO A 220 18.75 -8.40 -8.21
C PRO A 220 18.80 -9.14 -9.55
N SER A 221 17.88 -10.04 -9.82
CA SER A 221 17.83 -10.85 -11.05
C SER A 221 16.47 -10.71 -11.74
N SER A 222 15.56 -11.68 -11.61
CA SER A 222 14.25 -11.67 -12.26
C SER A 222 13.13 -11.96 -11.26
N PRO A 223 12.05 -11.14 -11.20
CA PRO A 223 10.89 -11.46 -10.37
C PRO A 223 10.08 -12.61 -10.98
N ASN A 224 9.64 -13.54 -10.14
CA ASN A 224 8.91 -14.73 -10.60
C ASN A 224 7.41 -14.47 -10.87
N TRP A 225 6.88 -13.34 -10.42
CA TRP A 225 5.48 -12.97 -10.58
C TRP A 225 5.19 -12.12 -11.82
N GLN A 226 6.21 -11.70 -12.56
CA GLN A 226 6.04 -11.06 -13.87
C GLN A 226 5.67 -12.11 -14.93
N THR A 227 4.88 -11.71 -15.94
CA THR A 227 4.47 -12.59 -17.05
C THR A 227 5.65 -13.27 -17.74
N VAL A 228 6.76 -12.55 -17.89
CA VAL A 228 8.03 -13.08 -18.39
C VAL A 228 9.10 -12.86 -17.33
N SER A 229 9.61 -13.96 -16.78
CA SER A 229 10.73 -13.95 -15.85
C SER A 229 12.02 -14.06 -16.67
N LYS A 230 12.64 -12.93 -16.95
CA LYS A 230 13.87 -12.83 -17.76
C LYS A 230 15.01 -12.28 -16.93
N LEU A 231 16.17 -12.90 -17.06
CA LEU A 231 17.39 -12.40 -16.42
C LEU A 231 17.77 -11.01 -16.98
N LYS A 232 18.28 -10.17 -16.12
CA LYS A 232 18.89 -8.90 -16.53
C LYS A 232 20.13 -9.15 -17.37
N LYS A 233 20.37 -8.30 -18.36
CA LYS A 233 21.64 -8.28 -19.11
C LYS A 233 22.78 -7.90 -18.17
N PRO A 234 24.00 -8.36 -18.43
CA PRO A 234 25.18 -7.92 -17.69
C PRO A 234 25.28 -6.39 -17.61
N GLY A 235 25.55 -5.87 -16.42
CA GLY A 235 25.61 -4.43 -16.14
C GLY A 235 24.27 -3.76 -15.87
N LEU A 236 23.14 -4.36 -16.22
CA LEU A 236 21.82 -3.72 -16.05
C LEU A 236 21.44 -3.54 -14.57
N LEU A 237 21.76 -4.50 -13.71
CA LEU A 237 21.52 -4.35 -12.26
C LEU A 237 22.30 -3.16 -11.69
N GLN A 238 23.57 -3.03 -12.07
CA GLN A 238 24.40 -1.91 -11.65
C GLN A 238 23.85 -0.57 -12.16
N SER A 239 23.50 -0.50 -13.45
CA SER A 239 22.94 0.72 -14.05
C SER A 239 21.62 1.13 -13.40
N ALA A 240 20.70 0.18 -13.14
CA ALA A 240 19.44 0.45 -12.48
C ALA A 240 19.62 0.91 -11.02
N SER A 241 20.58 0.33 -10.31
CA SER A 241 20.92 0.74 -8.94
C SER A 241 21.53 2.15 -8.89
N LEU A 242 22.44 2.46 -9.82
CA LEU A 242 23.03 3.79 -9.95
C LEU A 242 21.99 4.83 -10.39
N GLN A 243 21.02 4.45 -11.23
CA GLN A 243 19.90 5.31 -11.58
C GLN A 243 19.10 5.72 -10.34
N ALA A 244 18.74 4.78 -9.46
CA ALA A 244 18.02 5.09 -8.22
C ALA A 244 18.80 6.11 -7.37
N ILE A 245 20.10 5.91 -7.18
CA ILE A 245 20.96 6.85 -6.44
C ILE A 245 21.04 8.22 -7.14
N ALA A 246 21.20 8.26 -8.46
CA ALA A 246 21.23 9.50 -9.22
C ALA A 246 19.93 10.30 -9.11
N HIS A 247 18.78 9.64 -8.96
CA HIS A 247 17.49 10.26 -8.71
C HIS A 247 17.21 10.55 -7.23
N GLY A 248 18.17 10.28 -6.34
CA GLY A 248 18.15 10.70 -4.94
C GLY A 248 17.68 9.64 -3.96
N SER A 249 17.85 8.36 -4.26
CA SER A 249 17.71 7.30 -3.27
C SER A 249 18.93 7.22 -2.37
N ASP A 250 18.73 7.11 -1.06
CA ASP A 250 19.80 6.86 -0.08
C ASP A 250 20.14 5.38 0.07
N SER A 251 19.35 4.49 -0.52
CA SER A 251 19.56 3.04 -0.46
C SER A 251 19.07 2.33 -1.69
N VAL A 252 19.68 1.19 -1.99
CA VAL A 252 19.13 0.19 -2.92
C VAL A 252 19.09 -1.14 -2.19
N GLN A 253 17.90 -1.58 -1.82
CA GLN A 253 17.69 -2.81 -1.10
C GLN A 253 17.19 -3.88 -2.06
N TYR A 254 17.79 -5.07 -1.97
CA TYR A 254 17.44 -6.18 -2.84
C TYR A 254 16.54 -7.18 -2.14
N PHE A 255 15.41 -7.47 -2.73
CA PHE A 255 14.63 -8.64 -2.42
C PHE A 255 14.98 -9.71 -3.47
N GLN A 256 15.84 -10.70 -3.14
CA GLN A 256 16.32 -10.99 -1.80
C GLN A 256 17.81 -11.37 -1.85
N ILE A 257 18.48 -11.51 -0.71
CA ILE A 257 19.88 -11.90 -0.69
C ILE A 257 20.09 -13.36 -1.11
N ARG A 258 19.21 -14.27 -0.67
CA ARG A 258 19.26 -15.69 -1.02
C ARG A 258 17.88 -16.19 -1.42
N GLN A 259 17.81 -16.96 -2.50
CA GLN A 259 16.55 -17.54 -2.99
C GLN A 259 15.86 -18.39 -1.92
N SER A 260 14.54 -18.17 -1.76
CA SER A 260 13.69 -18.88 -0.83
C SER A 260 13.60 -20.37 -1.15
N ARG A 261 13.60 -21.23 -0.13
CA ARG A 261 13.47 -22.69 -0.30
C ARG A 261 12.08 -23.13 -0.76
N GLY A 262 11.06 -22.29 -0.52
CA GLY A 262 9.65 -22.60 -0.82
C GLY A 262 8.79 -21.35 -0.81
N GLY A 263 7.49 -21.50 -0.95
CA GLY A 263 6.50 -20.43 -1.01
C GLY A 263 6.27 -19.90 -2.41
N PHE A 264 5.39 -18.91 -2.54
CA PHE A 264 4.99 -18.35 -3.84
C PHE A 264 6.14 -17.69 -4.60
N GLU A 265 7.13 -17.17 -3.87
CA GLU A 265 8.29 -16.46 -4.44
C GLU A 265 9.58 -17.31 -4.44
N LYS A 266 9.43 -18.64 -4.42
CA LYS A 266 10.56 -19.59 -4.47
C LYS A 266 11.54 -19.30 -5.62
N PHE A 267 11.02 -18.91 -6.77
CA PHE A 267 11.80 -18.62 -7.97
C PHE A 267 12.08 -17.13 -8.20
N HIS A 268 11.79 -16.29 -7.21
CA HIS A 268 12.19 -14.90 -7.25
C HIS A 268 13.72 -14.82 -7.23
N GLY A 269 14.27 -14.01 -8.12
CA GLY A 269 15.73 -13.86 -8.23
C GLY A 269 16.33 -13.27 -6.96
N ALA A 270 17.53 -13.70 -6.64
CA ALA A 270 18.27 -13.27 -5.47
C ALA A 270 19.72 -12.96 -5.82
N VAL A 271 20.47 -12.40 -4.87
CA VAL A 271 21.93 -12.20 -5.01
C VAL A 271 22.63 -13.56 -5.01
N ILE A 272 22.16 -14.48 -4.17
CA ILE A 272 22.65 -15.86 -4.09
C ILE A 272 21.49 -16.79 -4.45
N ASP A 273 21.68 -17.59 -5.49
CA ASP A 273 20.67 -18.54 -5.94
C ASP A 273 20.61 -19.84 -5.10
N HIS A 274 19.77 -20.80 -5.53
CA HIS A 274 19.54 -22.05 -4.79
C HIS A 274 20.81 -22.90 -4.66
N TYR A 275 21.72 -22.87 -5.62
CA TYR A 275 22.96 -23.66 -5.57
C TYR A 275 24.15 -22.90 -4.96
N GLY A 276 23.95 -21.66 -4.57
CA GLY A 276 24.96 -20.85 -3.87
C GLY A 276 25.87 -20.03 -4.76
N GLY A 277 25.57 -19.94 -6.06
CA GLY A 277 26.22 -19.02 -7.00
C GLY A 277 25.63 -17.59 -6.92
N SER A 278 26.34 -16.63 -7.47
CA SER A 278 25.92 -15.22 -7.57
C SER A 278 26.13 -14.70 -8.98
#